data_e2856be3c8b1605afa7bd2a457215a51
#
_entry.id   e2856be3c8b1605afa7bd2a457215a51
#
_cell.length_a   1.000
_cell.length_b   1.000
_cell.length_c   1.000
_cell.angle_alpha   90.00
_cell.angle_beta   90.00
_cell.angle_gamma   90.00
#
_symmetry.space_group_name_H-M   'P 1'
#
loop_
_entity.id
_entity.type
_entity.pdbx_description
1 polymer ?
#
loop_
_entity_poly.entity_id
_entity_poly.type
_entity_poly.pdbx_seq_one_letter_code
_entity_poly.pdbx_strand_id
1 'polypeptide(L)'
;MAKLQSSFKNMLLSLTLIALVAAAALAGVYMLTKDPIAAAMTEKQQNAIMQVLPDVEGDIRIAEAEESNGVTLYKAYVGEEWIGTAVEASTEGNQNMPFGGTFRLMVGFDQVGNVVNYEVLEQAETPGLGALMTTWFKSKSNILGKNPATTNFSVSKDGGDVDAITASTITSRAFLEVVVKAYNGIAQQPMPIEATSGATQLTTEEGGQQ
;
A
#
# COMPACT_ATOMS: atom_id res chain seq x y z
N MET A 1 -22.50 8.55 56.04
CA MET A 1 -22.24 8.80 54.60
C MET A 1 -22.95 10.07 54.21
N ALA A 2 -22.24 11.15 53.87
CA ALA A 2 -22.85 12.41 53.45
C ALA A 2 -23.52 12.19 52.10
N LYS A 3 -24.87 12.34 52.05
CA LYS A 3 -25.62 12.41 50.77
C LYS A 3 -25.21 13.70 50.06
N LEU A 4 -24.43 13.57 49.01
CA LEU A 4 -24.14 14.65 48.06
C LEU A 4 -25.49 15.08 47.46
N GLN A 5 -25.97 16.28 47.83
CA GLN A 5 -27.18 16.85 47.25
C GLN A 5 -26.97 17.04 45.75
N SER A 6 -27.88 16.49 44.97
CA SER A 6 -27.93 16.63 43.52
C SER A 6 -28.28 18.05 43.12
N SER A 7 -27.29 18.94 43.24
CA SER A 7 -27.36 20.31 42.71
C SER A 7 -26.79 20.36 41.30
N PHE A 8 -27.38 21.13 40.42
CA PHE A 8 -26.88 21.34 39.03
C PHE A 8 -25.38 21.67 39.01
N LYS A 9 -24.89 22.50 39.96
CA LYS A 9 -23.48 22.81 40.12
C LYS A 9 -22.61 21.58 40.43
N ASN A 10 -23.06 20.71 41.29
CA ASN A 10 -22.32 19.48 41.66
C ASN A 10 -22.30 18.47 40.49
N MET A 11 -23.39 18.38 39.74
CA MET A 11 -23.44 17.53 38.52
C MET A 11 -22.48 18.06 37.44
N LEU A 12 -22.49 19.37 37.19
CA LEU A 12 -21.59 20.00 36.24
C LEU A 12 -20.13 19.82 36.66
N LEU A 13 -19.82 20.08 37.93
CA LEU A 13 -18.44 19.96 38.44
C LEU A 13 -17.93 18.53 38.40
N SER A 14 -18.75 17.54 38.78
CA SER A 14 -18.34 16.12 38.72
C SER A 14 -18.14 15.65 37.28
N LEU A 15 -19.02 16.04 36.35
CA LEU A 15 -18.90 15.68 34.95
C LEU A 15 -17.61 16.30 34.33
N THR A 16 -17.36 17.59 34.60
CA THR A 16 -16.16 18.28 34.13
C THR A 16 -14.89 17.65 34.68
N LEU A 17 -14.89 17.31 35.98
CA LEU A 17 -13.73 16.67 36.64
C LEU A 17 -13.43 15.31 36.03
N ILE A 18 -14.45 14.46 35.83
CA ILE A 18 -14.29 13.13 35.21
C ILE A 18 -13.79 13.28 33.78
N ALA A 19 -14.36 14.19 32.98
CA ALA A 19 -13.93 14.44 31.62
C ALA A 19 -12.48 14.93 31.55
N LEU A 20 -12.07 15.80 32.48
CA LEU A 20 -10.71 16.33 32.55
C LEU A 20 -9.71 15.25 32.91
N VAL A 21 -10.03 14.40 33.89
CA VAL A 21 -9.17 13.26 34.29
C VAL A 21 -9.05 12.25 33.12
N ALA A 22 -10.14 11.93 32.46
CA ALA A 22 -10.14 11.03 31.31
C ALA A 22 -9.31 11.59 30.15
N ALA A 23 -9.48 12.87 29.84
CA ALA A 23 -8.70 13.55 28.80
C ALA A 23 -7.19 13.61 29.13
N ALA A 24 -6.85 13.90 30.38
CA ALA A 24 -5.47 13.92 30.83
C ALA A 24 -4.83 12.53 30.79
N ALA A 25 -5.54 11.48 31.19
CA ALA A 25 -5.08 10.11 31.10
C ALA A 25 -4.85 9.69 29.64
N LEU A 26 -5.80 10.00 28.75
CA LEU A 26 -5.67 9.69 27.32
C LEU A 26 -4.49 10.44 26.68
N ALA A 27 -4.35 11.73 26.97
CA ALA A 27 -3.21 12.52 26.48
C ALA A 27 -1.86 11.98 26.99
N GLY A 28 -1.80 11.56 28.27
CA GLY A 28 -0.60 10.95 28.83
C GLY A 28 -0.21 9.67 28.13
N VAL A 29 -1.16 8.75 27.92
CA VAL A 29 -0.93 7.51 27.15
C VAL A 29 -0.49 7.82 25.73
N TYR A 30 -1.14 8.76 25.05
CA TYR A 30 -0.78 9.18 23.69
C TYR A 30 0.67 9.70 23.62
N MET A 31 1.08 10.56 24.53
CA MET A 31 2.46 11.09 24.57
C MET A 31 3.51 10.00 24.77
N LEU A 32 3.21 9.01 25.61
CA LEU A 32 4.14 7.90 25.88
C LEU A 32 4.22 6.89 24.74
N THR A 33 3.14 6.76 23.93
CA THR A 33 3.07 5.72 22.90
C THR A 33 3.37 6.25 21.49
N LYS A 34 3.26 7.56 21.26
CA LYS A 34 3.45 8.18 19.94
C LYS A 34 4.81 7.85 19.30
N ASP A 35 5.90 8.08 20.04
CA ASP A 35 7.25 7.90 19.49
C ASP A 35 7.60 6.42 19.22
N PRO A 36 7.35 5.47 20.14
CA PRO A 36 7.57 4.05 19.84
C PRO A 36 6.69 3.53 18.71
N ILE A 37 5.44 4.01 18.56
CA ILE A 37 4.58 3.64 17.44
C ILE A 37 5.19 4.16 16.12
N ALA A 38 5.63 5.42 16.07
CA ALA A 38 6.25 5.99 14.88
C ALA A 38 7.53 5.24 14.49
N ALA A 39 8.38 4.88 15.46
CA ALA A 39 9.59 4.08 15.21
C ALA A 39 9.26 2.70 14.65
N ALA A 40 8.29 1.99 15.26
CA ALA A 40 7.86 0.67 14.79
C ALA A 40 7.24 0.71 13.38
N MET A 41 6.51 1.77 13.04
CA MET A 41 5.98 1.98 11.69
C MET A 41 7.09 2.18 10.67
N THR A 42 8.12 2.97 11.01
CA THR A 42 9.28 3.20 10.13
C THR A 42 10.05 1.89 9.89
N GLU A 43 10.29 1.11 10.94
CA GLU A 43 10.95 -0.20 10.82
C GLU A 43 10.13 -1.16 9.97
N LYS A 44 8.81 -1.24 10.19
CA LYS A 44 7.91 -2.07 9.39
C LYS A 44 7.93 -1.68 7.92
N GLN A 45 7.93 -0.38 7.63
CA GLN A 45 8.00 0.14 6.27
C GLN A 45 9.32 -0.23 5.59
N GLN A 46 10.46 -0.05 6.26
CA GLN A 46 11.78 -0.43 5.73
C GLN A 46 11.86 -1.94 5.45
N ASN A 47 11.39 -2.77 6.38
CA ASN A 47 11.35 -4.21 6.19
C ASN A 47 10.43 -4.60 5.02
N ALA A 48 9.27 -3.95 4.88
CA ALA A 48 8.35 -4.20 3.78
C ALA A 48 8.97 -3.85 2.42
N ILE A 49 9.70 -2.73 2.31
CA ILE A 49 10.41 -2.36 1.07
C ILE A 49 11.33 -3.50 0.64
N MET A 50 12.15 -4.02 1.56
CA MET A 50 13.08 -5.12 1.24
C MET A 50 12.36 -6.42 0.87
N GLN A 51 11.22 -6.73 1.51
CA GLN A 51 10.47 -7.97 1.28
C GLN A 51 9.69 -7.99 -0.04
N VAL A 52 9.38 -6.82 -0.60
CA VAL A 52 8.61 -6.74 -1.84
C VAL A 52 9.46 -6.61 -3.09
N LEU A 53 10.75 -6.32 -2.94
CA LEU A 53 11.69 -6.20 -4.06
C LEU A 53 12.11 -7.58 -4.60
N PRO A 54 12.60 -7.65 -5.86
CA PRO A 54 13.19 -8.86 -6.40
C PRO A 54 14.34 -9.37 -5.53
N ASP A 55 14.41 -10.69 -5.34
CA ASP A 55 15.52 -11.34 -4.65
C ASP A 55 16.74 -11.38 -5.59
N VAL A 56 17.73 -10.56 -5.30
CA VAL A 56 18.96 -10.43 -6.10
C VAL A 56 20.18 -10.49 -5.20
N GLU A 57 21.26 -11.05 -5.74
CA GLU A 57 22.55 -11.08 -5.03
C GLU A 57 23.21 -9.69 -5.08
N GLY A 58 23.52 -9.12 -3.92
CA GLY A 58 24.23 -7.85 -3.77
C GLY A 58 23.61 -6.91 -2.75
N ASP A 59 24.28 -5.79 -2.49
CA ASP A 59 23.77 -4.76 -1.60
C ASP A 59 22.73 -3.89 -2.29
N ILE A 60 21.48 -3.99 -1.85
CA ILE A 60 20.38 -3.21 -2.38
C ILE A 60 20.41 -1.80 -1.80
N ARG A 61 20.53 -0.81 -2.66
CA ARG A 61 20.43 0.61 -2.33
C ARG A 61 19.04 1.12 -2.71
N ILE A 62 18.34 1.69 -1.76
CA ILE A 62 17.04 2.34 -1.98
C ILE A 62 17.29 3.84 -2.22
N ALA A 63 16.75 4.39 -3.29
CA ALA A 63 16.76 5.82 -3.56
C ALA A 63 15.83 6.59 -2.62
N GLU A 64 15.97 7.93 -2.60
CA GLU A 64 15.02 8.77 -1.87
C GLU A 64 13.58 8.54 -2.36
N ALA A 65 12.64 8.66 -1.43
CA ALA A 65 11.23 8.50 -1.72
C ALA A 65 10.74 9.58 -2.69
N GLU A 66 10.04 9.18 -3.74
CA GLU A 66 9.42 10.06 -4.72
C GLU A 66 7.89 9.96 -4.61
N GLU A 67 7.19 11.08 -4.49
CA GLU A 67 5.73 11.10 -4.53
C GLU A 67 5.24 11.25 -5.98
N SER A 68 4.35 10.36 -6.41
CA SER A 68 3.72 10.38 -7.73
C SER A 68 2.26 9.93 -7.63
N ASN A 69 1.32 10.77 -8.07
CA ASN A 69 -0.12 10.44 -8.17
C ASN A 69 -0.74 9.85 -6.89
N GLY A 70 -0.34 10.34 -5.71
CA GLY A 70 -0.85 9.89 -4.42
C GLY A 70 -0.33 8.52 -3.98
N VAL A 71 0.82 8.10 -4.51
CA VAL A 71 1.63 6.96 -4.06
C VAL A 71 3.06 7.40 -3.82
N THR A 72 3.79 6.67 -2.99
CA THR A 72 5.21 6.92 -2.70
C THR A 72 6.06 5.80 -3.30
N LEU A 73 7.05 6.16 -4.08
CA LEU A 73 7.91 5.27 -4.85
C LEU A 73 9.29 5.17 -4.20
N TYR A 74 9.81 3.96 -4.10
CA TYR A 74 11.14 3.62 -3.59
C TYR A 74 11.88 2.80 -4.65
N LYS A 75 12.70 3.45 -5.49
CA LYS A 75 13.50 2.78 -6.51
C LYS A 75 14.67 2.03 -5.88
N ALA A 76 14.85 0.78 -6.28
CA ALA A 76 15.90 -0.09 -5.77
C ALA A 76 16.96 -0.37 -6.82
N TYR A 77 18.24 -0.34 -6.39
CA TYR A 77 19.40 -0.53 -7.23
C TYR A 77 20.38 -1.51 -6.58
N VAL A 78 21.07 -2.30 -7.41
CA VAL A 78 22.27 -3.04 -7.04
C VAL A 78 23.44 -2.47 -7.83
N GLY A 79 24.38 -1.80 -7.15
CA GLY A 79 25.36 -0.96 -7.81
C GLY A 79 24.69 0.20 -8.54
N GLU A 80 24.80 0.23 -9.88
CA GLU A 80 24.14 1.22 -10.73
C GLU A 80 22.90 0.66 -11.45
N GLU A 81 22.68 -0.65 -11.38
CA GLU A 81 21.56 -1.30 -12.05
C GLU A 81 20.26 -1.12 -11.24
N TRP A 82 19.21 -0.61 -11.90
CA TRP A 82 17.86 -0.56 -11.33
C TRP A 82 17.23 -1.94 -11.39
N ILE A 83 16.80 -2.47 -10.22
CA ILE A 83 16.27 -3.83 -10.10
C ILE A 83 14.74 -3.87 -9.95
N GLY A 84 14.11 -2.77 -9.59
CA GLY A 84 12.67 -2.70 -9.38
C GLY A 84 12.28 -1.50 -8.52
N THR A 85 11.00 -1.39 -8.23
CA THR A 85 10.44 -0.30 -7.43
C THR A 85 9.45 -0.85 -6.40
N ALA A 86 9.63 -0.50 -5.14
CA ALA A 86 8.61 -0.67 -4.10
C ALA A 86 7.71 0.56 -4.08
N VAL A 87 6.41 0.36 -4.01
CA VAL A 87 5.40 1.43 -4.06
C VAL A 87 4.49 1.34 -2.84
N GLU A 88 4.45 2.39 -2.04
CA GLU A 88 3.46 2.52 -0.99
C GLU A 88 2.21 3.19 -1.54
N ALA A 89 1.07 2.51 -1.38
CA ALA A 89 -0.23 3.00 -1.81
C ALA A 89 -1.30 2.67 -0.77
N SER A 90 -2.37 3.47 -0.75
CA SER A 90 -3.49 3.30 0.17
C SER A 90 -4.83 3.31 -0.54
N THR A 91 -5.87 2.84 0.16
CA THR A 91 -7.27 2.94 -0.30
C THR A 91 -7.83 4.36 -0.20
N GLU A 92 -7.06 5.32 0.29
CA GLU A 92 -7.50 6.70 0.37
C GLU A 92 -7.79 7.26 -1.03
N GLY A 93 -8.99 7.81 -1.21
CA GLY A 93 -9.46 8.31 -2.49
C GLY A 93 -9.93 7.23 -3.49
N ASN A 94 -9.94 5.95 -3.14
CA ASN A 94 -10.43 4.86 -3.96
C ASN A 94 -11.97 4.82 -4.00
N GLN A 95 -12.53 4.20 -5.06
CA GLN A 95 -13.98 4.00 -5.19
C GLN A 95 -14.50 2.94 -4.22
N ASN A 96 -13.71 1.89 -3.98
CA ASN A 96 -14.05 0.82 -3.07
C ASN A 96 -13.44 1.08 -1.69
N MET A 97 -14.29 1.33 -0.69
CA MET A 97 -13.84 1.51 0.70
C MET A 97 -14.07 0.22 1.47
N PRO A 98 -13.02 -0.35 2.08
CA PRO A 98 -13.12 -1.54 2.91
C PRO A 98 -13.91 -1.29 4.20
N PHE A 99 -14.48 -2.33 4.80
CA PHE A 99 -15.26 -2.21 6.05
C PHE A 99 -14.41 -1.80 7.25
N GLY A 100 -13.14 -2.22 7.30
CA GLY A 100 -12.18 -1.82 8.33
C GLY A 100 -11.62 -0.40 8.17
N GLY A 101 -12.10 0.36 7.19
CA GLY A 101 -11.56 1.68 6.85
C GLY A 101 -10.37 1.59 5.90
N THR A 102 -9.55 2.63 5.86
CA THR A 102 -8.39 2.66 4.97
C THR A 102 -7.33 1.63 5.36
N PHE A 103 -6.69 1.03 4.37
CA PHE A 103 -5.48 0.23 4.57
C PHE A 103 -4.36 0.73 3.64
N ARG A 104 -3.12 0.36 4.00
CA ARG A 104 -1.92 0.70 3.23
C ARG A 104 -1.15 -0.56 2.86
N LEU A 105 -0.68 -0.59 1.61
CA LEU A 105 0.13 -1.67 1.06
C LEU A 105 1.49 -1.13 0.63
N MET A 106 2.52 -1.97 0.76
CA MET A 106 3.75 -1.88 0.00
C MET A 106 3.67 -2.92 -1.11
N VAL A 107 3.82 -2.51 -2.37
CA VAL A 107 3.78 -3.42 -3.54
C VAL A 107 5.09 -3.29 -4.29
N GLY A 108 5.78 -4.39 -4.53
CA GLY A 108 7.01 -4.44 -5.30
C GLY A 108 6.75 -4.80 -6.76
N PHE A 109 7.41 -4.09 -7.64
CA PHE A 109 7.39 -4.33 -9.08
C PHE A 109 8.81 -4.55 -9.61
N ASP A 110 8.94 -5.49 -10.54
CA ASP A 110 10.19 -5.68 -11.29
C ASP A 110 10.37 -4.62 -12.39
N GLN A 111 11.46 -4.74 -13.16
CA GLN A 111 11.81 -3.83 -14.25
C GLN A 111 10.78 -3.76 -15.38
N VAL A 112 9.94 -4.79 -15.54
CA VAL A 112 8.90 -4.86 -16.59
C VAL A 112 7.50 -4.59 -16.03
N GLY A 113 7.38 -4.32 -14.71
CA GLY A 113 6.14 -3.96 -14.06
C GLY A 113 5.31 -5.15 -13.58
N ASN A 114 5.90 -6.34 -13.46
CA ASN A 114 5.22 -7.46 -12.81
C ASN A 114 5.24 -7.29 -11.30
N VAL A 115 4.18 -7.70 -10.63
CA VAL A 115 4.11 -7.73 -9.16
C VAL A 115 5.07 -8.79 -8.64
N VAL A 116 6.12 -8.38 -7.93
CA VAL A 116 7.08 -9.29 -7.30
C VAL A 116 6.50 -9.84 -6.00
N ASN A 117 6.09 -8.95 -5.12
CA ASN A 117 5.49 -9.28 -3.83
C ASN A 117 4.70 -8.06 -3.30
N TYR A 118 3.94 -8.24 -2.22
CA TYR A 118 3.31 -7.14 -1.51
C TYR A 118 3.33 -7.38 0.00
N GLU A 119 3.28 -6.31 0.78
CA GLU A 119 3.12 -6.38 2.24
C GLU A 119 2.04 -5.42 2.69
N VAL A 120 1.23 -5.86 3.68
CA VAL A 120 0.19 -5.03 4.28
C VAL A 120 0.79 -4.24 5.44
N LEU A 121 0.98 -2.94 5.24
CA LEU A 121 1.55 -2.05 6.25
C LEU A 121 0.57 -1.79 7.39
N GLU A 122 -0.69 -1.52 7.03
CA GLU A 122 -1.73 -1.17 8.00
C GLU A 122 -3.10 -1.64 7.48
N GLN A 123 -3.90 -2.21 8.36
CA GLN A 123 -5.28 -2.58 8.08
C GLN A 123 -6.06 -2.80 9.39
N ALA A 124 -7.37 -2.61 9.36
CA ALA A 124 -8.27 -2.88 10.48
C ALA A 124 -9.47 -3.75 10.05
N GLU A 125 -9.23 -4.63 9.05
CA GLU A 125 -10.24 -5.55 8.54
C GLU A 125 -10.54 -6.69 9.52
N THR A 126 -11.70 -7.29 9.37
CA THR A 126 -12.14 -8.41 10.22
C THR A 126 -11.24 -9.62 10.03
N PRO A 127 -10.69 -10.19 11.13
CA PRO A 127 -9.93 -11.44 11.09
C PRO A 127 -10.70 -12.58 10.45
N GLY A 128 -10.05 -13.36 9.57
CA GLY A 128 -10.67 -14.47 8.85
C GLY A 128 -11.56 -14.05 7.66
N LEU A 129 -11.72 -12.76 7.42
CA LEU A 129 -12.41 -12.17 6.27
C LEU A 129 -11.46 -11.26 5.51
N GLY A 130 -11.66 -9.95 5.54
CA GLY A 130 -10.83 -8.98 4.82
C GLY A 130 -9.34 -9.04 5.21
N ALA A 131 -9.01 -9.33 6.46
CA ALA A 131 -7.63 -9.50 6.92
C ALA A 131 -6.87 -10.64 6.19
N LEU A 132 -7.57 -11.56 5.52
CA LEU A 132 -6.94 -12.60 4.68
C LEU A 132 -6.22 -12.01 3.47
N MET A 133 -6.41 -10.73 3.13
CA MET A 133 -5.65 -10.07 2.05
C MET A 133 -4.13 -10.21 2.22
N THR A 134 -3.65 -10.38 3.45
CA THR A 134 -2.21 -10.55 3.73
C THR A 134 -1.59 -11.77 3.07
N THR A 135 -2.40 -12.81 2.80
CA THR A 135 -1.93 -14.09 2.25
C THR A 135 -2.72 -14.58 1.03
N TRP A 136 -3.98 -14.16 0.87
CA TRP A 136 -4.88 -14.66 -0.17
C TRP A 136 -4.31 -14.46 -1.57
N PHE A 137 -3.86 -13.26 -1.87
CA PHE A 137 -3.35 -12.88 -3.18
C PHE A 137 -1.89 -13.32 -3.43
N LYS A 138 -1.25 -13.98 -2.47
CA LYS A 138 0.03 -14.69 -2.62
C LYS A 138 -0.16 -16.20 -2.85
N SER A 139 -1.36 -16.75 -2.56
CA SER A 139 -1.59 -18.19 -2.54
C SER A 139 -2.84 -18.63 -3.30
N LYS A 140 -4.03 -18.31 -2.81
CA LYS A 140 -5.32 -18.78 -3.35
C LYS A 140 -5.66 -18.16 -4.69
N SER A 141 -5.48 -16.86 -4.80
CA SER A 141 -5.65 -16.11 -6.04
C SER A 141 -4.38 -15.31 -6.30
N ASN A 142 -3.33 -16.03 -6.69
CA ASN A 142 -1.98 -15.48 -6.79
C ASN A 142 -1.87 -14.41 -7.87
N ILE A 143 -1.45 -13.21 -7.47
CA ILE A 143 -1.17 -12.09 -8.36
C ILE A 143 0.34 -11.90 -8.62
N LEU A 144 1.20 -12.64 -7.91
CA LEU A 144 2.65 -12.52 -8.07
C LEU A 144 3.09 -12.97 -9.47
N GLY A 145 3.99 -12.25 -10.08
CA GLY A 145 4.44 -12.45 -11.45
C GLY A 145 3.48 -11.94 -12.52
N LYS A 146 2.30 -11.41 -12.15
CA LYS A 146 1.34 -10.83 -13.09
C LYS A 146 1.58 -9.33 -13.25
N ASN A 147 1.35 -8.84 -14.48
CA ASN A 147 1.47 -7.43 -14.81
C ASN A 147 0.09 -6.77 -14.92
N PRO A 148 -0.19 -5.69 -14.17
CA PRO A 148 -1.47 -5.00 -14.24
C PRO A 148 -1.81 -4.39 -15.62
N ALA A 149 -0.81 -4.18 -16.50
CA ALA A 149 -1.06 -3.72 -17.86
C ALA A 149 -1.65 -4.81 -18.78
N THR A 150 -1.38 -6.09 -18.48
CA THR A 150 -1.78 -7.23 -19.34
C THR A 150 -2.78 -8.16 -18.70
N THR A 151 -2.94 -8.09 -17.37
CA THR A 151 -3.90 -8.89 -16.57
C THR A 151 -4.98 -7.97 -16.04
N ASN A 152 -6.23 -8.38 -16.12
CA ASN A 152 -7.34 -7.62 -15.54
C ASN A 152 -7.39 -7.79 -14.01
N PHE A 153 -6.78 -6.85 -13.30
CA PHE A 153 -6.75 -6.80 -11.82
C PHE A 153 -8.11 -6.35 -11.25
N SER A 154 -9.18 -6.99 -11.70
CA SER A 154 -10.52 -6.91 -11.11
C SER A 154 -10.93 -8.27 -10.58
N VAL A 155 -11.94 -8.32 -9.69
CA VAL A 155 -12.41 -9.60 -9.18
C VAL A 155 -13.21 -10.36 -10.25
N SER A 156 -13.13 -11.70 -10.24
CA SER A 156 -13.80 -12.57 -11.22
C SER A 156 -15.31 -12.29 -11.34
N LYS A 157 -15.97 -11.88 -10.26
CA LYS A 157 -17.39 -11.48 -10.27
C LYS A 157 -17.68 -10.25 -11.14
N ASP A 158 -16.69 -9.41 -11.36
CA ASP A 158 -16.77 -8.19 -12.16
C ASP A 158 -16.11 -8.38 -13.54
N GLY A 159 -15.84 -9.62 -13.93
CA GLY A 159 -15.20 -9.98 -15.20
C GLY A 159 -13.67 -9.88 -15.21
N GLY A 160 -13.04 -9.81 -14.04
CA GLY A 160 -11.59 -9.80 -13.90
C GLY A 160 -10.96 -11.19 -13.75
N ASP A 161 -9.64 -11.21 -13.61
CA ASP A 161 -8.81 -12.42 -13.57
C ASP A 161 -8.40 -12.85 -12.15
N VAL A 162 -8.96 -12.23 -11.11
CA VAL A 162 -8.55 -12.46 -9.72
C VAL A 162 -9.74 -12.92 -8.86
N ASP A 163 -9.61 -14.03 -8.15
CA ASP A 163 -10.67 -14.51 -7.27
C ASP A 163 -10.70 -13.71 -5.97
N ALA A 164 -11.90 -13.23 -5.63
CA ALA A 164 -12.12 -12.50 -4.40
C ALA A 164 -12.00 -13.39 -3.16
N ILE A 165 -11.59 -12.80 -2.05
CA ILE A 165 -11.68 -13.41 -0.72
C ILE A 165 -13.15 -13.74 -0.45
N THR A 166 -13.42 -15.00 -0.06
CA THR A 166 -14.78 -15.43 0.29
C THR A 166 -15.38 -14.54 1.37
N ALA A 167 -16.59 -14.06 1.15
CA ALA A 167 -17.32 -13.12 2.01
C ALA A 167 -16.65 -11.75 2.22
N SER A 168 -15.60 -11.41 1.45
CA SER A 168 -14.89 -10.11 1.53
C SER A 168 -14.62 -9.51 0.15
N THR A 169 -15.63 -9.52 -0.71
CA THR A 169 -15.50 -9.02 -2.10
C THR A 169 -15.17 -7.53 -2.15
N ILE A 170 -15.69 -6.71 -1.24
CA ILE A 170 -15.42 -5.27 -1.18
C ILE A 170 -13.94 -5.01 -0.85
N THR A 171 -13.41 -5.69 0.16
CA THR A 171 -11.99 -5.62 0.52
C THR A 171 -11.10 -6.10 -0.63
N SER A 172 -11.52 -7.15 -1.35
CA SER A 172 -10.79 -7.66 -2.52
C SER A 172 -10.74 -6.65 -3.66
N ARG A 173 -11.85 -5.96 -3.95
CA ARG A 173 -11.90 -4.87 -4.94
C ARG A 173 -10.97 -3.72 -4.54
N ALA A 174 -11.07 -3.29 -3.28
CA ALA A 174 -10.23 -2.22 -2.75
C ALA A 174 -8.73 -2.59 -2.82
N PHE A 175 -8.37 -3.84 -2.50
CA PHE A 175 -7.00 -4.33 -2.58
C PHE A 175 -6.46 -4.26 -4.02
N LEU A 176 -7.19 -4.80 -4.98
CA LEU A 176 -6.79 -4.80 -6.39
C LEU A 176 -6.71 -3.38 -6.97
N GLU A 177 -7.63 -2.50 -6.57
CA GLU A 177 -7.60 -1.08 -6.93
C GLU A 177 -6.33 -0.39 -6.42
N VAL A 178 -5.88 -0.70 -5.19
CA VAL A 178 -4.61 -0.18 -4.65
C VAL A 178 -3.40 -0.71 -5.44
N VAL A 179 -3.40 -2.00 -5.82
CA VAL A 179 -2.31 -2.57 -6.64
C VAL A 179 -2.24 -1.89 -8.01
N VAL A 180 -3.38 -1.66 -8.66
CA VAL A 180 -3.45 -0.93 -9.95
C VAL A 180 -3.02 0.53 -9.77
N LYS A 181 -3.42 1.18 -8.67
CA LYS A 181 -2.99 2.56 -8.34
C LYS A 181 -1.46 2.62 -8.16
N ALA A 182 -0.88 1.65 -7.46
CA ALA A 182 0.57 1.54 -7.30
C ALA A 182 1.28 1.36 -8.65
N TYR A 183 0.76 0.47 -9.51
CA TYR A 183 1.28 0.29 -10.87
C TYR A 183 1.21 1.56 -11.71
N ASN A 184 0.10 2.28 -11.68
CA ASN A 184 -0.05 3.54 -12.42
C ASN A 184 0.93 4.62 -11.93
N GLY A 185 1.37 4.56 -10.68
CA GLY A 185 2.41 5.42 -10.14
C GLY A 185 3.76 5.22 -10.82
N ILE A 186 4.14 3.98 -11.12
CA ILE A 186 5.40 3.66 -11.83
C ILE A 186 5.27 3.83 -13.35
N ALA A 187 4.11 3.53 -13.94
CA ALA A 187 3.92 3.57 -15.39
C ALA A 187 4.00 5.00 -15.98
N GLN A 188 3.81 6.02 -15.17
CA GLN A 188 3.92 7.43 -15.58
C GLN A 188 5.32 8.01 -15.42
N GLN A 189 6.25 7.26 -14.82
CA GLN A 189 7.65 7.64 -14.77
C GLN A 189 8.40 7.03 -15.96
N PRO A 190 9.30 7.78 -16.63
CA PRO A 190 10.15 7.18 -17.65
C PRO A 190 11.01 6.11 -16.97
N MET A 191 10.72 4.85 -17.25
CA MET A 191 11.61 3.77 -16.85
C MET A 191 12.96 4.02 -17.52
N PRO A 192 14.10 3.91 -16.81
CA PRO A 192 15.40 3.93 -17.44
C PRO A 192 15.47 2.70 -18.35
N ILE A 193 15.14 2.89 -19.62
CA ILE A 193 15.31 1.85 -20.64
C ILE A 193 16.80 1.85 -20.97
N GLU A 194 17.56 1.00 -20.30
CA GLU A 194 18.77 0.52 -20.94
C GLU A 194 18.33 -0.35 -22.10
N ALA A 195 18.51 0.18 -23.29
CA ALA A 195 18.22 -0.48 -24.54
C ALA A 195 19.00 -1.80 -24.62
N THR A 196 18.32 -2.91 -24.30
CA THR A 196 18.79 -4.20 -24.79
C THR A 196 18.62 -4.16 -26.30
N SER A 197 19.70 -3.93 -27.00
CA SER A 197 19.79 -3.87 -28.45
C SER A 197 19.13 -5.10 -29.07
N GLY A 198 18.06 -4.91 -29.82
CA GLY A 198 17.39 -5.98 -30.54
C GLY A 198 16.19 -5.56 -31.38
N ALA A 199 15.77 -4.31 -31.35
CA ALA A 199 14.70 -3.85 -32.23
C ALA A 199 15.31 -3.21 -33.48
N THR A 200 15.22 -3.91 -34.59
CA THR A 200 15.45 -3.45 -35.96
C THR A 200 14.72 -2.10 -36.18
N GLN A 201 15.50 -1.07 -36.47
CA GLN A 201 14.96 0.20 -36.94
C GLN A 201 14.30 -0.05 -38.32
N LEU A 202 12.99 0.05 -38.39
CA LEU A 202 12.26 0.22 -39.63
C LEU A 202 12.57 1.64 -40.13
N THR A 203 13.54 1.75 -41.01
CA THR A 203 13.78 2.94 -41.83
C THR A 203 12.58 3.12 -42.75
N THR A 204 11.79 4.14 -42.52
CA THR A 204 10.80 4.64 -43.46
C THR A 204 11.60 5.32 -44.60
N GLU A 205 11.77 4.63 -45.72
CA GLU A 205 12.19 5.28 -46.97
C GLU A 205 11.06 6.17 -47.46
N GLU A 206 11.23 7.47 -47.36
CA GLU A 206 10.46 8.41 -48.18
C GLU A 206 10.90 8.28 -49.65
N GLY A 207 10.05 7.60 -50.41
CA GLY A 207 10.17 7.61 -51.85
C GLY A 207 9.80 8.97 -52.42
N GLY A 208 10.78 9.76 -52.83
CA GLY A 208 10.56 10.93 -53.66
C GLY A 208 10.01 10.53 -55.00
N GLN A 209 8.95 11.22 -55.45
CA GLN A 209 8.57 11.25 -56.85
C GLN A 209 8.63 12.68 -57.38
N GLN A 210 9.23 12.74 -58.54
CA GLN A 210 9.33 13.87 -59.46
C GLN A 210 7.97 14.42 -59.89
#